data_1e269d711fb7d873016ea226226ab04c
#
_entry.id   1e269d711fb7d873016ea226226ab04c
#
_cell.length_a   1.000
_cell.length_b   1.000
_cell.length_c   1.000
_cell.angle_alpha   90.00
_cell.angle_beta   90.00
_cell.angle_gamma   90.00
#
_symmetry.space_group_name_H-M   'P 1'
#
loop_
_entity.id
_entity.type
_entity.pdbx_description
1 polymer ?
#
loop_
_entity_poly.entity_id
_entity_poly.type
_entity_poly.pdbx_seq_one_letter_code
_entity_poly.pdbx_strand_id
1 'polypeptide(L)'
;MIGSGNVGVIVAYQLLQAGADVVGIVEGMPKIGAYGVHAAKIRRAGIPFYLGSTIAEAKGTDHVEKAVIAKFENGQIVKGTEMETDVDVICVAVGLRPLSELAQMAGVQHDFIPEMGGWMPLHNMDMETSVPGIYVAGDTAGVEEASTAMDEGRLAAAAAAEALGYLDVWAGVQVVE
;
A
#
# COMPACT_ATOMS: atom_id res chain seq x y z
N MET A 1 6.04 8.86 11.36
CA MET A 1 5.50 7.96 10.30
C MET A 1 4.53 6.97 10.93
N ILE A 2 3.34 6.80 10.39
CA ILE A 2 2.35 5.81 10.81
C ILE A 2 2.36 4.68 9.78
N GLY A 3 2.53 3.43 10.25
CA GLY A 3 2.68 2.23 9.44
C GLY A 3 4.13 1.83 9.23
N SER A 4 4.41 0.57 9.53
CA SER A 4 5.76 -0.04 9.43
C SER A 4 5.88 -1.02 8.25
N GLY A 5 5.00 -0.94 7.28
CA GLY A 5 5.12 -1.66 6.01
C GLY A 5 6.31 -1.16 5.17
N ASN A 6 6.60 -1.83 4.04
CA ASN A 6 7.73 -1.46 3.18
C ASN A 6 7.70 0.02 2.79
N VAL A 7 6.54 0.53 2.35
CA VAL A 7 6.38 1.94 1.95
C VAL A 7 6.74 2.90 3.09
N GLY A 8 6.14 2.71 4.27
CA GLY A 8 6.38 3.60 5.42
C GLY A 8 7.84 3.63 5.86
N VAL A 9 8.48 2.45 5.92
CA VAL A 9 9.87 2.32 6.35
C VAL A 9 10.86 2.87 5.30
N ILE A 10 10.60 2.64 4.01
CA ILE A 10 11.43 3.18 2.92
C ILE A 10 11.32 4.70 2.85
N VAL A 11 10.09 5.24 2.90
CA VAL A 11 9.85 6.70 2.89
C VAL A 11 10.47 7.37 4.11
N ALA A 12 10.33 6.78 5.31
CA ALA A 12 10.97 7.31 6.51
C ALA A 12 12.50 7.40 6.35
N TYR A 13 13.12 6.39 5.74
CA TYR A 13 14.56 6.42 5.46
C TYR A 13 14.95 7.46 4.41
N GLN A 14 14.13 7.64 3.36
CA GLN A 14 14.35 8.68 2.34
C GLN A 14 14.21 10.08 2.93
N LEU A 15 13.22 10.32 3.78
CA LEU A 15 13.06 11.59 4.50
C LEU A 15 14.29 11.91 5.37
N LEU A 16 14.81 10.91 6.10
CA LEU A 16 16.04 11.06 6.85
C LEU A 16 17.23 11.43 5.95
N GLN A 17 17.37 10.78 4.79
CA GLN A 17 18.41 11.09 3.81
C GLN A 17 18.27 12.51 3.21
N ALA A 18 17.04 13.00 3.12
CA ALA A 18 16.73 14.37 2.68
C ALA A 18 16.96 15.44 3.77
N GLY A 19 17.35 15.03 4.99
CA GLY A 19 17.63 15.92 6.11
C GLY A 19 16.44 16.21 7.01
N ALA A 20 15.33 15.50 6.88
CA ALA A 20 14.23 15.58 7.82
C ALA A 20 14.51 14.72 9.07
N ASP A 21 14.11 15.21 10.24
CA ASP A 21 14.17 14.45 11.48
C ASP A 21 12.98 13.49 11.57
N VAL A 22 13.25 12.19 11.52
CA VAL A 22 12.22 11.16 11.72
C VAL A 22 12.21 10.73 13.17
N VAL A 23 11.25 11.23 13.96
CA VAL A 23 11.17 10.98 15.40
C VAL A 23 10.68 9.58 15.78
N GLY A 24 10.04 8.87 14.86
CA GLY A 24 9.62 7.49 15.11
C GLY A 24 8.70 6.91 14.04
N ILE A 25 8.54 5.58 14.09
CA ILE A 25 7.57 4.83 13.29
C ILE A 25 6.56 4.18 14.24
N VAL A 26 5.29 4.50 14.06
CA VAL A 26 4.17 3.99 14.87
C VAL A 26 3.47 2.87 14.10
N GLU A 27 3.28 1.73 14.73
CA GLU A 27 2.70 0.53 14.13
C GLU A 27 1.65 -0.10 15.04
N GLY A 28 0.44 -0.28 14.54
CA GLY A 28 -0.67 -0.89 15.27
C GLY A 28 -0.48 -2.38 15.57
N MET A 29 0.28 -3.07 14.73
CA MET A 29 0.57 -4.49 14.92
C MET A 29 1.73 -4.70 15.92
N PRO A 30 1.82 -5.88 16.57
CA PRO A 30 2.91 -6.19 17.50
C PRO A 30 4.27 -6.46 16.81
N LYS A 31 4.32 -6.41 15.48
CA LYS A 31 5.53 -6.67 14.68
C LYS A 31 5.65 -5.68 13.53
N ILE A 32 6.89 -5.46 13.08
CA ILE A 32 7.18 -4.64 11.90
C ILE A 32 6.72 -5.38 10.66
N GLY A 33 5.99 -4.67 9.77
CA GLY A 33 5.49 -5.23 8.51
C GLY A 33 6.51 -5.22 7.36
N ALA A 34 7.52 -4.35 7.41
CA ALA A 34 8.53 -4.24 6.37
C ALA A 34 9.53 -5.40 6.38
N TYR A 35 10.15 -5.66 5.24
CA TYR A 35 11.29 -6.58 5.14
C TYR A 35 12.43 -6.17 6.08
N GLY A 36 13.12 -7.18 6.64
CA GLY A 36 14.17 -6.97 7.62
C GLY A 36 15.29 -6.03 7.16
N VAL A 37 15.61 -6.03 5.87
CA VAL A 37 16.65 -5.16 5.29
C VAL A 37 16.27 -3.66 5.39
N HIS A 38 15.00 -3.31 5.23
CA HIS A 38 14.51 -1.94 5.35
C HIS A 38 14.41 -1.53 6.82
N ALA A 39 13.81 -2.38 7.66
CA ALA A 39 13.71 -2.13 9.10
C ALA A 39 15.08 -1.96 9.77
N ALA A 40 16.10 -2.72 9.31
CA ALA A 40 17.47 -2.61 9.82
C ALA A 40 18.11 -1.24 9.54
N LYS A 41 17.77 -0.58 8.43
CA LYS A 41 18.28 0.78 8.13
C LYS A 41 17.77 1.79 9.15
N ILE A 42 16.48 1.76 9.45
CA ILE A 42 15.84 2.63 10.44
C ILE A 42 16.40 2.39 11.84
N ARG A 43 16.55 1.12 12.25
CA ARG A 43 17.15 0.78 13.55
C ARG A 43 18.59 1.29 13.68
N ARG A 44 19.41 1.15 12.64
CA ARG A 44 20.80 1.68 12.64
C ARG A 44 20.84 3.20 12.69
N ALA A 45 19.82 3.88 12.17
CA ALA A 45 19.66 5.33 12.29
C ALA A 45 19.19 5.78 13.69
N GLY A 46 18.90 4.84 14.62
CA GLY A 46 18.45 5.14 15.97
C GLY A 46 16.97 5.52 16.08
N ILE A 47 16.20 5.37 15.01
CA ILE A 47 14.78 5.73 14.99
C ILE A 47 13.97 4.62 15.68
N PRO A 48 13.13 4.95 16.68
CA PRO A 48 12.33 3.98 17.41
C PRO A 48 11.13 3.49 16.60
N PHE A 49 10.75 2.22 16.84
CA PHE A 49 9.47 1.65 16.42
C PHE A 49 8.56 1.54 17.63
N TYR A 50 7.41 2.19 17.59
CA TYR A 50 6.34 2.10 18.59
C TYR A 50 5.32 1.05 18.15
N LEU A 51 5.61 -0.22 18.46
CA LEU A 51 4.75 -1.36 18.10
C LEU A 51 3.54 -1.47 19.03
N GLY A 52 2.42 -2.03 18.53
CA GLY A 52 1.15 -2.10 19.24
C GLY A 52 0.69 -0.71 19.66
N SER A 53 0.86 0.28 18.80
CA SER A 53 0.59 1.68 19.13
C SER A 53 -0.02 2.41 17.92
N THR A 54 -0.77 3.47 18.18
CA THR A 54 -1.35 4.32 17.15
C THR A 54 -1.24 5.79 17.53
N ILE A 55 -1.58 6.68 16.62
CA ILE A 55 -1.76 8.09 16.93
C ILE A 55 -3.16 8.28 17.52
N ALA A 56 -3.22 8.69 18.76
CA ALA A 56 -4.47 8.99 19.47
C ALA A 56 -5.00 10.37 19.10
N GLU A 57 -4.09 11.34 18.91
CA GLU A 57 -4.44 12.72 18.62
C GLU A 57 -3.28 13.42 17.88
N ALA A 58 -3.61 14.32 16.96
CA ALA A 58 -2.71 15.31 16.39
C ALA A 58 -3.09 16.68 16.95
N LYS A 59 -2.15 17.36 17.61
CA LYS A 59 -2.37 18.68 18.23
C LYS A 59 -1.70 19.77 17.41
N GLY A 60 -2.30 20.92 17.40
CA GLY A 60 -1.82 22.14 16.76
C GLY A 60 -2.98 23.08 16.43
N THR A 61 -2.68 24.29 16.00
CA THR A 61 -3.69 25.29 15.60
C THR A 61 -3.79 25.42 14.08
N ASP A 62 -2.77 25.94 13.43
CA ASP A 62 -2.72 26.12 11.98
C ASP A 62 -2.01 24.95 11.27
N HIS A 63 -1.20 24.22 11.98
CA HIS A 63 -0.45 23.04 11.52
C HIS A 63 -0.25 22.06 12.68
N VAL A 64 0.25 20.86 12.38
CA VAL A 64 0.58 19.87 13.40
C VAL A 64 1.81 20.35 14.18
N GLU A 65 1.70 20.36 15.49
CA GLU A 65 2.77 20.74 16.41
C GLU A 65 3.18 19.55 17.29
N LYS A 66 2.24 18.63 17.57
CA LYS A 66 2.47 17.44 18.38
C LYS A 66 1.66 16.24 17.86
N ALA A 67 2.23 15.06 18.06
CA ALA A 67 1.53 13.79 17.95
C ALA A 67 1.41 13.13 19.33
N VAL A 68 0.22 12.63 19.65
CA VAL A 68 -0.03 11.81 20.84
C VAL A 68 -0.04 10.35 20.40
N ILE A 69 0.98 9.61 20.80
CA ILE A 69 1.12 8.17 20.54
C ILE A 69 0.54 7.43 21.74
N ALA A 70 -0.29 6.41 21.52
CA ALA A 70 -0.83 5.57 22.60
C ALA A 70 -0.81 4.09 22.20
N LYS A 71 -0.87 3.21 23.18
CA LYS A 71 -1.04 1.77 22.95
C LYS A 71 -2.38 1.49 22.30
N PHE A 72 -2.35 0.50 21.40
CA PHE A 72 -3.50 0.09 20.62
C PHE A 72 -3.69 -1.42 20.74
N GLU A 73 -4.78 -1.82 21.38
CA GLU A 73 -5.10 -3.22 21.65
C GLU A 73 -6.57 -3.51 21.30
N ASN A 74 -6.84 -4.63 20.67
CA ASN A 74 -8.19 -5.06 20.31
C ASN A 74 -9.02 -3.98 19.56
N GLY A 75 -8.38 -3.18 18.71
CA GLY A 75 -9.05 -2.12 17.96
C GLY A 75 -9.32 -0.84 18.77
N GLN A 76 -8.77 -0.70 19.98
CA GLN A 76 -9.01 0.43 20.85
C GLN A 76 -7.71 1.02 21.41
N ILE A 77 -7.75 2.34 21.66
CA ILE A 77 -6.68 3.04 22.34
C ILE A 77 -6.73 2.72 23.85
N VAL A 78 -5.60 2.33 24.40
CA VAL A 78 -5.46 2.06 25.84
C VAL A 78 -5.20 3.38 26.56
N LYS A 79 -6.17 3.85 27.34
CA LYS A 79 -6.07 5.10 28.10
C LYS A 79 -4.96 5.02 29.16
N GLY A 80 -4.26 6.15 29.36
CA GLY A 80 -3.16 6.24 30.32
C GLY A 80 -1.81 5.77 29.78
N THR A 81 -1.75 5.48 28.46
CA THR A 81 -0.51 5.12 27.78
C THR A 81 -0.03 6.20 26.81
N GLU A 82 -0.69 7.34 26.82
CA GLU A 82 -0.44 8.46 25.91
C GLU A 82 0.95 9.06 26.15
N MET A 83 1.67 9.26 25.05
CA MET A 83 2.98 9.90 25.01
C MET A 83 2.94 11.01 23.96
N GLU A 84 3.20 12.23 24.37
CA GLU A 84 3.30 13.35 23.43
C GLU A 84 4.73 13.42 22.86
N THR A 85 4.80 13.73 21.56
CA THR A 85 6.06 14.04 20.88
C THR A 85 5.87 15.24 19.96
N ASP A 86 6.87 16.13 19.93
CA ASP A 86 6.85 17.31 19.07
C ASP A 86 7.11 16.87 17.62
N VAL A 87 6.23 17.27 16.71
CA VAL A 87 6.31 16.99 15.27
C VAL A 87 5.62 18.10 14.48
N ASP A 88 6.10 18.38 13.31
CA ASP A 88 5.49 19.30 12.35
C ASP A 88 4.74 18.58 11.23
N VAL A 89 5.00 17.27 11.05
CA VAL A 89 4.37 16.44 10.02
C VAL A 89 4.05 15.05 10.56
N ILE A 90 2.87 14.54 10.22
CA ILE A 90 2.47 13.13 10.41
C ILE A 90 2.26 12.52 9.03
N CYS A 91 3.13 11.58 8.64
CA CYS A 91 2.99 10.82 7.41
C CYS A 91 2.23 9.51 7.67
N VAL A 92 1.31 9.14 6.79
CA VAL A 92 0.47 7.95 6.91
C VAL A 92 0.80 6.95 5.81
N ALA A 93 1.13 5.70 6.20
CA ALA A 93 1.43 4.59 5.31
C ALA A 93 0.80 3.29 5.85
N VAL A 94 -0.52 3.31 6.06
CA VAL A 94 -1.28 2.24 6.73
C VAL A 94 -2.00 1.30 5.77
N GLY A 95 -1.56 1.22 4.55
CA GLY A 95 -2.07 0.34 3.52
C GLY A 95 -2.36 1.08 2.22
N LEU A 96 -2.57 0.30 1.21
CA LEU A 96 -2.93 0.72 -0.14
C LEU A 96 -4.23 0.01 -0.50
N ARG A 97 -4.99 0.58 -1.40
CA ARG A 97 -6.20 -0.05 -1.96
C ARG A 97 -6.19 0.08 -3.48
N PRO A 98 -6.79 -0.86 -4.20
CA PRO A 98 -6.98 -0.75 -5.63
C PRO A 98 -7.82 0.49 -5.99
N LEU A 99 -7.42 1.22 -7.04
CA LEU A 99 -8.19 2.33 -7.61
C LEU A 99 -9.16 1.76 -8.65
N SER A 100 -10.19 1.05 -8.17
CA SER A 100 -11.12 0.29 -9.03
C SER A 100 -12.45 0.99 -9.27
N GLU A 101 -12.59 2.26 -8.89
CA GLU A 101 -13.85 3.00 -8.99
C GLU A 101 -14.41 3.06 -10.43
N LEU A 102 -13.55 3.22 -11.44
CA LEU A 102 -13.98 3.21 -12.84
C LEU A 102 -14.52 1.85 -13.27
N ALA A 103 -13.90 0.76 -12.81
CA ALA A 103 -14.39 -0.59 -13.06
C ALA A 103 -15.75 -0.82 -12.38
N GLN A 104 -15.94 -0.30 -11.17
CA GLN A 104 -17.23 -0.34 -10.47
C GLN A 104 -18.31 0.42 -11.25
N MET A 105 -18.01 1.62 -11.72
CA MET A 105 -18.93 2.42 -12.55
C MET A 105 -19.30 1.73 -13.87
N ALA A 106 -18.40 0.92 -14.41
CA ALA A 106 -18.64 0.10 -15.60
C ALA A 106 -19.43 -1.19 -15.30
N GLY A 107 -19.81 -1.44 -14.05
CA GLY A 107 -20.59 -2.62 -13.67
C GLY A 107 -19.77 -3.90 -13.48
N VAL A 108 -18.45 -3.80 -13.41
CA VAL A 108 -17.57 -4.94 -13.12
C VAL A 108 -17.86 -5.50 -11.74
N GLN A 109 -17.97 -6.81 -11.60
CA GLN A 109 -18.10 -7.47 -10.32
C GLN A 109 -16.83 -7.34 -9.51
N HIS A 110 -16.96 -7.13 -8.19
CA HIS A 110 -15.85 -6.98 -7.26
C HIS A 110 -15.98 -7.97 -6.11
N ASP A 111 -14.85 -8.39 -5.59
CA ASP A 111 -14.76 -9.16 -4.35
C ASP A 111 -13.86 -8.44 -3.33
N PHE A 112 -14.10 -8.70 -2.04
CA PHE A 112 -13.32 -8.09 -0.97
C PHE A 112 -12.20 -9.03 -0.53
N ILE A 113 -10.94 -8.68 -0.87
CA ILE A 113 -9.74 -9.46 -0.57
C ILE A 113 -8.82 -8.61 0.32
N PRO A 114 -8.87 -8.78 1.66
CA PRO A 114 -8.11 -7.96 2.60
C PRO A 114 -6.60 -7.98 2.35
N GLU A 115 -6.08 -9.14 1.93
CA GLU A 115 -4.65 -9.36 1.68
C GLU A 115 -4.13 -8.52 0.52
N MET A 116 -5.02 -8.15 -0.42
CA MET A 116 -4.70 -7.37 -1.62
C MET A 116 -5.18 -5.92 -1.53
N GLY A 117 -5.58 -5.48 -0.35
CA GLY A 117 -5.92 -4.08 -0.08
C GLY A 117 -7.42 -3.73 -0.14
N GLY A 118 -8.31 -4.71 -0.35
CA GLY A 118 -9.76 -4.45 -0.25
C GLY A 118 -10.60 -4.94 -1.42
N TRP A 119 -11.46 -4.07 -1.95
CA TRP A 119 -12.34 -4.40 -3.08
C TRP A 119 -11.56 -4.45 -4.39
N MET A 120 -11.56 -5.62 -5.04
CA MET A 120 -10.87 -5.87 -6.29
C MET A 120 -11.86 -6.24 -7.41
N PRO A 121 -11.66 -5.75 -8.64
CA PRO A 121 -12.42 -6.20 -9.79
C PRO A 121 -12.11 -7.67 -10.09
N LEU A 122 -13.16 -8.48 -10.28
CA LEU A 122 -12.97 -9.85 -10.72
C LEU A 122 -12.54 -9.89 -12.18
N HIS A 123 -11.48 -10.62 -12.46
CA HIS A 123 -10.94 -10.81 -13.79
C HIS A 123 -10.45 -12.27 -13.98
N ASN A 124 -10.35 -12.70 -15.22
CA ASN A 124 -9.77 -13.99 -15.60
C ASN A 124 -8.23 -13.91 -15.73
N MET A 125 -7.61 -15.00 -16.21
CA MET A 125 -6.16 -15.05 -16.40
C MET A 125 -5.66 -14.14 -17.54
N ASP A 126 -6.54 -13.68 -18.42
CA ASP A 126 -6.26 -12.75 -19.51
C ASP A 126 -6.54 -11.30 -19.10
N MET A 127 -6.75 -11.05 -17.81
CA MET A 127 -7.08 -9.73 -17.24
C MET A 127 -8.44 -9.16 -17.69
N GLU A 128 -9.27 -9.96 -18.41
CA GLU A 128 -10.62 -9.55 -18.77
C GLU A 128 -11.55 -9.67 -17.57
N THR A 129 -12.35 -8.63 -17.35
CA THR A 129 -13.27 -8.54 -16.20
C THR A 129 -14.56 -9.32 -16.44
N SER A 130 -15.47 -9.28 -15.45
CA SER A 130 -16.83 -9.82 -15.60
C SER A 130 -17.68 -9.12 -16.66
N VAL A 131 -17.23 -7.97 -17.17
CA VAL A 131 -17.88 -7.25 -18.28
C VAL A 131 -17.02 -7.44 -19.55
N PRO A 132 -17.54 -8.14 -20.57
CA PRO A 132 -16.78 -8.42 -21.79
C PRO A 132 -16.20 -7.16 -22.45
N GLY A 133 -14.94 -7.22 -22.86
CA GLY A 133 -14.22 -6.12 -23.49
C GLY A 133 -13.66 -5.08 -22.50
N ILE A 134 -13.84 -5.26 -21.20
CA ILE A 134 -13.20 -4.45 -20.15
C ILE A 134 -12.11 -5.26 -19.51
N TYR A 135 -10.89 -4.73 -19.55
CA TYR A 135 -9.68 -5.32 -18.96
C TYR A 135 -9.19 -4.43 -17.80
N VAL A 136 -8.56 -5.04 -16.83
CA VAL A 136 -7.92 -4.34 -15.70
C VAL A 136 -6.47 -4.83 -15.57
N ALA A 137 -5.57 -3.95 -15.11
CA ALA A 137 -4.17 -4.30 -14.89
C ALA A 137 -3.52 -3.34 -13.90
N GLY A 138 -2.47 -3.77 -13.22
CA GLY A 138 -1.74 -2.99 -12.23
C GLY A 138 -2.59 -2.69 -11.00
N ASP A 139 -2.35 -1.57 -10.33
CA ASP A 139 -3.00 -1.21 -9.07
C ASP A 139 -4.54 -1.18 -9.12
N THR A 140 -5.13 -1.14 -10.31
CA THR A 140 -6.59 -1.28 -10.48
C THR A 140 -7.04 -2.72 -10.28
N ALA A 141 -6.25 -3.70 -10.73
CA ALA A 141 -6.53 -5.12 -10.55
C ALA A 141 -6.19 -5.60 -9.14
N GLY A 142 -5.15 -5.04 -8.54
CA GLY A 142 -4.69 -5.32 -7.18
C GLY A 142 -3.36 -4.61 -6.92
N VAL A 143 -3.15 -4.14 -5.69
CA VAL A 143 -1.91 -3.41 -5.39
C VAL A 143 -0.75 -4.38 -5.23
N GLU A 144 0.13 -4.40 -6.22
CA GLU A 144 1.33 -5.24 -6.24
C GLU A 144 2.60 -4.46 -6.62
N GLU A 145 3.65 -5.16 -7.00
CA GLU A 145 4.90 -4.52 -7.44
C GLU A 145 4.83 -4.06 -8.90
N ALA A 146 5.64 -3.06 -9.26
CA ALA A 146 5.65 -2.47 -10.59
C ALA A 146 5.95 -3.49 -11.72
N SER A 147 6.75 -4.52 -11.45
CA SER A 147 7.03 -5.61 -12.39
C SER A 147 5.76 -6.40 -12.73
N THR A 148 4.98 -6.78 -11.72
CA THR A 148 3.69 -7.47 -11.89
C THR A 148 2.72 -6.60 -12.68
N ALA A 149 2.56 -5.33 -12.30
CA ALA A 149 1.70 -4.38 -13.01
C ALA A 149 2.06 -4.22 -14.50
N MET A 150 3.36 -4.25 -14.83
CA MET A 150 3.81 -4.22 -16.23
C MET A 150 3.44 -5.49 -17.00
N ASP A 151 3.57 -6.66 -16.38
CA ASP A 151 3.25 -7.94 -17.02
C ASP A 151 1.74 -8.12 -17.17
N GLU A 152 0.95 -7.72 -16.19
CA GLU A 152 -0.52 -7.64 -16.30
C GLU A 152 -0.96 -6.72 -17.43
N GLY A 153 -0.35 -5.54 -17.56
CA GLY A 153 -0.64 -4.61 -18.67
C GLY A 153 -0.33 -5.21 -20.05
N ARG A 154 0.77 -5.96 -20.17
CA ARG A 154 1.11 -6.69 -21.40
C ARG A 154 0.09 -7.77 -21.71
N LEU A 155 -0.31 -8.53 -20.69
CA LEU A 155 -1.27 -9.62 -20.82
C LEU A 155 -2.65 -9.08 -21.23
N ALA A 156 -3.14 -8.06 -20.54
CA ALA A 156 -4.40 -7.39 -20.89
C ALA A 156 -4.41 -6.83 -22.32
N ALA A 157 -3.31 -6.18 -22.72
CA ALA A 157 -3.18 -5.62 -24.07
C ALA A 157 -3.17 -6.72 -25.15
N ALA A 158 -2.46 -7.83 -24.89
CA ALA A 158 -2.39 -8.97 -25.76
C ALA A 158 -3.77 -9.61 -25.95
N ALA A 159 -4.47 -9.89 -24.84
CA ALA A 159 -5.81 -10.48 -24.87
C ALA A 159 -6.83 -9.57 -25.57
N ALA A 160 -6.78 -8.27 -25.33
CA ALA A 160 -7.64 -7.30 -26.02
C ALA A 160 -7.38 -7.25 -27.53
N ALA A 161 -6.10 -7.31 -27.95
CA ALA A 161 -5.73 -7.34 -29.36
C ALA A 161 -6.20 -8.61 -30.06
N GLU A 162 -6.12 -9.76 -29.39
CA GLU A 162 -6.63 -11.04 -29.89
C GLU A 162 -8.15 -10.99 -30.04
N ALA A 163 -8.87 -10.51 -29.02
CA ALA A 163 -10.32 -10.38 -29.04
C ALA A 163 -10.83 -9.47 -30.20
N LEU A 164 -10.02 -8.47 -30.57
CA LEU A 164 -10.28 -7.57 -31.68
C LEU A 164 -9.83 -8.13 -33.06
N GLY A 165 -9.19 -9.31 -33.09
CA GLY A 165 -8.72 -9.95 -34.31
C GLY A 165 -7.46 -9.33 -34.91
N TYR A 166 -6.71 -8.53 -34.15
CA TYR A 166 -5.47 -7.90 -34.62
C TYR A 166 -4.25 -8.79 -34.58
N LEU A 167 -4.24 -9.77 -33.67
CA LEU A 167 -3.08 -10.63 -33.43
C LEU A 167 -3.52 -12.07 -33.12
N ASP A 168 -2.80 -13.04 -33.70
CA ASP A 168 -2.71 -14.38 -33.17
C ASP A 168 -1.60 -14.34 -32.08
N VAL A 169 -1.97 -13.91 -30.89
CA VAL A 169 -1.05 -13.46 -29.84
C VAL A 169 -0.18 -14.58 -29.31
N TRP A 170 -0.69 -15.80 -29.28
CA TRP A 170 0.03 -16.96 -28.75
C TRP A 170 1.12 -17.48 -29.70
N ALA A 171 1.10 -17.07 -30.97
CA ALA A 171 2.16 -17.41 -31.92
C ALA A 171 3.47 -16.63 -31.70
N GLY A 172 3.49 -15.59 -30.89
CA GLY A 172 4.62 -14.69 -30.68
C GLY A 172 5.17 -14.60 -29.27
N VAL A 173 4.47 -15.07 -28.25
CA VAL A 173 4.96 -15.04 -26.85
C VAL A 173 5.80 -16.29 -26.61
N GLN A 174 7.11 -16.21 -26.85
CA GLN A 174 8.04 -17.14 -26.22
C GLN A 174 8.06 -16.80 -24.73
N VAL A 175 7.43 -17.66 -23.92
CA VAL A 175 7.63 -17.67 -22.47
C VAL A 175 9.12 -18.00 -22.27
N VAL A 176 9.88 -17.02 -21.83
CA VAL A 176 11.25 -17.24 -21.36
C VAL A 176 11.07 -17.92 -19.99
N GLU A 177 11.34 -19.24 -19.94
CA GLU A 177 11.43 -20.02 -18.70
C GLU A 177 12.55 -19.52 -17.80
#